data_8259efd83b3ec1cbee975a37faa05b4f
#
_entry.id   8259efd83b3ec1cbee975a37faa05b4f
#
_cell.length_a   1.000
_cell.length_b   1.000
_cell.length_c   1.000
_cell.angle_alpha   90.00
_cell.angle_beta   90.00
_cell.angle_gamma   90.00
#
_symmetry.space_group_name_H-M   'P 1'
#
loop_
_entity.id
_entity.type
_entity.pdbx_description
1 polymer ?
#
loop_
_entity_poly.entity_id
_entity_poly.type
_entity_poly.pdbx_seq_one_letter_code
_entity_poly.pdbx_strand_id
1 'polypeptide(L)'
;EPKVFLFDEPLSNLDAKLRTHMRSELKSLHTDLGATFIFVTHDQVEAMSLADRIVIMNEGRIEQIGTPMELYDRPATRFVAEFIGAPPMNLFDLETVTAQEFAKLAGKKPGEAETLGLRPEAFEVVTGRAKGIIAQVGMREVLGSETMLHLGFADGQSATMRLSSQFASQLFDEIKITVRPENACWFDENGALI
;
A
#
# COMPACT_ATOMS: atom_id res chain seq x y z
N GLU A 1 1.10 32.17 23.03
CA GLU A 1 1.56 30.97 22.26
C GLU A 1 0.34 30.32 21.63
N PRO A 2 0.35 30.07 20.30
CA PRO A 2 -0.77 29.39 19.65
C PRO A 2 -0.86 27.95 20.13
N LYS A 3 -2.09 27.47 20.28
CA LYS A 3 -2.36 26.06 20.62
C LYS A 3 -2.48 25.15 19.40
N VAL A 4 -2.71 25.75 18.21
CA VAL A 4 -2.90 25.06 16.95
C VAL A 4 -2.12 25.76 15.85
N PHE A 5 -1.40 25.01 15.05
CA PHE A 5 -0.72 25.45 13.83
C PHE A 5 -1.39 24.80 12.63
N LEU A 6 -1.63 25.59 11.59
CA LEU A 6 -2.20 25.13 10.33
C LEU A 6 -1.16 25.27 9.23
N PHE A 7 -0.90 24.18 8.52
CA PHE A 7 0.05 24.12 7.41
C PHE A 7 -0.68 23.60 6.17
N ASP A 8 -0.68 24.42 5.13
CA ASP A 8 -1.28 24.04 3.84
C ASP A 8 -0.14 23.77 2.85
N GLU A 9 0.09 22.49 2.53
CA GLU A 9 1.15 21.99 1.66
C GLU A 9 2.55 22.59 1.92
N PRO A 10 3.05 22.62 3.16
CA PRO A 10 4.24 23.40 3.52
C PRO A 10 5.53 22.91 2.89
N LEU A 11 5.59 21.67 2.39
CA LEU A 11 6.80 21.06 1.83
C LEU A 11 6.72 20.85 0.32
N SER A 12 5.62 21.24 -0.35
CA SER A 12 5.36 20.94 -1.77
C SER A 12 6.42 21.49 -2.73
N ASN A 13 7.00 22.67 -2.41
CA ASN A 13 7.96 23.38 -3.27
C ASN A 13 9.44 23.06 -2.95
N LEU A 14 9.71 22.06 -2.12
CA LEU A 14 11.07 21.69 -1.71
C LEU A 14 11.60 20.51 -2.54
N ASP A 15 12.91 20.49 -2.78
CA ASP A 15 13.58 19.31 -3.32
C ASP A 15 13.56 18.13 -2.34
N ALA A 16 13.81 16.91 -2.83
CA ALA A 16 13.66 15.68 -2.04
C ALA A 16 14.56 15.63 -0.79
N LYS A 17 15.80 16.17 -0.88
CA LYS A 17 16.74 16.17 0.25
C LYS A 17 16.29 17.15 1.32
N LEU A 18 15.92 18.36 0.91
CA LEU A 18 15.43 19.40 1.82
C LEU A 18 14.10 18.99 2.45
N ARG A 19 13.19 18.37 1.69
CA ARG A 19 11.92 17.84 2.18
C ARG A 19 12.12 16.79 3.28
N THR A 20 13.07 15.85 3.08
CA THR A 20 13.41 14.86 4.12
C THR A 20 13.94 15.51 5.40
N HIS A 21 14.82 16.51 5.28
CA HIS A 21 15.34 17.25 6.42
C HIS A 21 14.23 18.01 7.14
N MET A 22 13.38 18.75 6.41
CA MET A 22 12.29 19.54 6.98
C MET A 22 11.25 18.68 7.70
N ARG A 23 10.95 17.47 7.21
CA ARG A 23 10.08 16.52 7.94
C ARG A 23 10.64 16.19 9.32
N SER A 24 11.94 15.94 9.42
CA SER A 24 12.59 15.65 10.69
C SER A 24 12.51 16.86 11.66
N GLU A 25 12.80 18.08 11.15
CA GLU A 25 12.71 19.30 11.92
C GLU A 25 11.29 19.58 12.42
N LEU A 26 10.29 19.42 11.55
CA LEU A 26 8.88 19.63 11.93
C LEU A 26 8.42 18.63 12.99
N LYS A 27 8.86 17.38 12.91
CA LYS A 27 8.52 16.36 13.92
C LYS A 27 9.18 16.69 15.28
N SER A 28 10.42 17.14 15.28
CA SER A 28 11.10 17.62 16.50
C SER A 28 10.37 18.83 17.10
N LEU A 29 10.06 19.82 16.27
CA LEU A 29 9.34 21.01 16.70
C LEU A 29 7.96 20.71 17.29
N HIS A 30 7.22 19.79 16.69
CA HIS A 30 5.94 19.33 17.23
C HIS A 30 6.10 18.71 18.62
N THR A 31 7.13 17.86 18.79
CA THR A 31 7.43 17.21 20.09
C THR A 31 7.81 18.26 21.15
N ASP A 32 8.62 19.24 20.78
CA ASP A 32 9.13 20.28 21.70
C ASP A 32 8.02 21.25 22.14
N LEU A 33 7.11 21.61 21.23
CA LEU A 33 6.04 22.56 21.51
C LEU A 33 4.82 21.92 22.20
N GLY A 34 4.56 20.64 21.98
CA GLY A 34 3.37 19.95 22.48
C GLY A 34 2.04 20.56 21.99
N ALA A 35 2.09 21.31 20.88
CA ALA A 35 0.94 21.98 20.28
C ALA A 35 0.28 21.09 19.21
N THR A 36 -0.97 21.34 18.86
CA THR A 36 -1.64 20.63 17.78
C THR A 36 -1.18 21.18 16.42
N PHE A 37 -0.67 20.29 15.55
CA PHE A 37 -0.32 20.61 14.17
C PHE A 37 -1.35 19.98 13.22
N ILE A 38 -1.90 20.76 12.33
CA ILE A 38 -2.79 20.30 11.27
C ILE A 38 -2.09 20.56 9.94
N PHE A 39 -1.80 19.47 9.21
CA PHE A 39 -1.18 19.53 7.89
C PHE A 39 -2.18 19.13 6.81
N VAL A 40 -2.24 19.92 5.74
CA VAL A 40 -2.85 19.50 4.47
C VAL A 40 -1.70 19.13 3.53
N THR A 41 -1.74 17.95 2.98
CA THR A 41 -0.74 17.47 2.02
C THR A 41 -1.35 16.45 1.06
N HIS A 42 -0.83 16.38 -0.14
CA HIS A 42 -1.09 15.31 -1.11
C HIS A 42 0.06 14.27 -1.15
N ASP A 43 1.13 14.49 -0.39
CA ASP A 43 2.27 13.56 -0.31
C ASP A 43 2.02 12.52 0.79
N GLN A 44 1.84 11.27 0.39
CA GLN A 44 1.61 10.15 1.31
C GLN A 44 2.78 9.92 2.27
N VAL A 45 4.03 10.15 1.83
CA VAL A 45 5.20 9.97 2.67
C VAL A 45 5.22 11.00 3.79
N GLU A 46 4.78 12.23 3.51
CA GLU A 46 4.61 13.27 4.54
C GLU A 46 3.55 12.84 5.55
N ALA A 47 2.36 12.48 5.07
CA ALA A 47 1.26 12.05 5.94
C ALA A 47 1.68 10.87 6.82
N MET A 48 2.25 9.81 6.24
CA MET A 48 2.64 8.59 6.94
C MET A 48 3.78 8.80 7.95
N SER A 49 4.69 9.76 7.69
CA SER A 49 5.87 9.98 8.54
C SER A 49 5.68 11.02 9.63
N LEU A 50 4.83 12.03 9.42
CA LEU A 50 4.66 13.16 10.34
C LEU A 50 3.46 12.97 11.27
N ALA A 51 2.36 12.43 10.77
CA ALA A 51 1.10 12.45 11.48
C ALA A 51 1.00 11.38 12.59
N ASP A 52 0.40 11.74 13.71
CA ASP A 52 -0.10 10.79 14.70
C ASP A 52 -1.45 10.21 14.26
N ARG A 53 -2.24 11.03 13.53
CA ARG A 53 -3.50 10.62 12.90
C ARG A 53 -3.64 11.25 11.54
N ILE A 54 -4.13 10.46 10.58
CA ILE A 54 -4.42 10.91 9.21
C ILE A 54 -5.93 10.91 9.01
N VAL A 55 -6.41 11.95 8.31
CA VAL A 55 -7.78 12.04 7.80
C VAL A 55 -7.71 11.92 6.28
N ILE A 56 -8.28 10.86 5.73
CA ILE A 56 -8.40 10.70 4.28
C ILE A 56 -9.75 11.28 3.85
N MET A 57 -9.69 12.16 2.88
CA MET A 57 -10.89 12.82 2.32
C MET A 57 -11.03 12.47 0.84
N ASN A 58 -12.28 12.26 0.42
CA ASN A 58 -12.65 12.04 -0.96
C ASN A 58 -13.95 12.80 -1.24
N GLU A 59 -13.98 13.61 -2.29
CA GLU A 59 -15.16 14.40 -2.72
C GLU A 59 -15.84 15.18 -1.57
N GLY A 60 -15.03 15.76 -0.67
CA GLY A 60 -15.51 16.52 0.49
C GLY A 60 -16.05 15.69 1.65
N ARG A 61 -15.91 14.37 1.62
CA ARG A 61 -16.30 13.44 2.69
C ARG A 61 -15.07 12.81 3.32
N ILE A 62 -15.18 12.46 4.58
CA ILE A 62 -14.14 11.71 5.29
C ILE A 62 -14.35 10.22 5.01
N GLU A 63 -13.36 9.59 4.40
CA GLU A 63 -13.33 8.13 4.12
C GLU A 63 -12.85 7.34 5.34
N GLN A 64 -11.76 7.79 5.97
CA GLN A 64 -11.22 7.13 7.15
C GLN A 64 -10.39 8.11 7.97
N ILE A 65 -10.39 7.89 9.29
CA ILE A 65 -9.50 8.54 10.24
C ILE A 65 -8.81 7.47 11.08
N GLY A 66 -7.48 7.52 11.16
CA GLY A 66 -6.70 6.55 11.95
C GLY A 66 -5.25 6.92 12.06
N THR A 67 -4.47 6.10 12.73
CA THR A 67 -3.01 6.16 12.69
C THR A 67 -2.52 5.75 11.30
N PRO A 68 -1.30 6.17 10.89
CA PRO A 68 -0.72 5.76 9.61
C PRO A 68 -0.80 4.25 9.35
N MET A 69 -0.45 3.43 10.35
CA MET A 69 -0.44 1.97 10.19
C MET A 69 -1.86 1.38 10.14
N GLU A 70 -2.83 1.94 10.87
CA GLU A 70 -4.22 1.50 10.74
C GLU A 70 -4.77 1.71 9.33
N LEU A 71 -4.46 2.86 8.70
CA LEU A 71 -4.89 3.13 7.33
C LEU A 71 -4.20 2.21 6.32
N TYR A 72 -2.93 1.87 6.57
CA TYR A 72 -2.16 1.00 5.69
C TYR A 72 -2.59 -0.46 5.80
N ASP A 73 -2.70 -0.98 7.03
CA ASP A 73 -2.96 -2.40 7.28
C ASP A 73 -4.45 -2.75 7.16
N ARG A 74 -5.33 -1.81 7.53
CA ARG A 74 -6.78 -2.00 7.56
C ARG A 74 -7.52 -0.82 6.92
N PRO A 75 -7.37 -0.62 5.61
CA PRO A 75 -8.07 0.45 4.90
C PRO A 75 -9.58 0.16 4.93
N ALA A 76 -10.39 1.15 5.35
CA ALA A 76 -11.82 0.98 5.49
C ALA A 76 -12.54 0.74 4.15
N THR A 77 -11.95 1.24 3.06
CA THR A 77 -12.52 1.10 1.71
C THR A 77 -11.44 0.80 0.68
N ARG A 78 -11.86 0.31 -0.50
CA ARG A 78 -10.97 0.17 -1.68
C ARG A 78 -10.29 1.48 -2.02
N PHE A 79 -11.00 2.61 -1.91
CA PHE A 79 -10.43 3.93 -2.15
C PHE A 79 -9.22 4.20 -1.24
N VAL A 80 -9.36 3.95 0.07
CA VAL A 80 -8.26 4.12 1.02
C VAL A 80 -7.11 3.15 0.73
N ALA A 81 -7.41 1.91 0.35
CA ALA A 81 -6.43 0.89 0.01
C ALA A 81 -5.56 1.28 -1.20
N GLU A 82 -6.18 1.89 -2.22
CA GLU A 82 -5.50 2.42 -3.40
C GLU A 82 -4.78 3.74 -3.13
N PHE A 83 -5.36 4.59 -2.28
CA PHE A 83 -4.79 5.90 -1.99
C PHE A 83 -3.55 5.79 -1.08
N ILE A 84 -3.53 4.89 -0.10
CA ILE A 84 -2.43 4.73 0.86
C ILE A 84 -1.48 3.63 0.42
N GLY A 85 -0.23 3.99 0.24
CA GLY A 85 0.88 3.09 -0.13
C GLY A 85 1.45 3.40 -1.51
N ALA A 86 2.77 3.35 -1.62
CA ALA A 86 3.51 3.51 -2.86
C ALA A 86 4.45 2.30 -3.05
N PRO A 87 4.11 1.36 -3.94
CA PRO A 87 2.90 1.27 -4.77
C PRO A 87 1.60 1.06 -3.98
N PRO A 88 0.42 1.32 -4.60
CA PRO A 88 -0.88 1.06 -3.99
C PRO A 88 -1.13 -0.44 -3.75
N MET A 89 -2.20 -0.76 -3.04
CA MET A 89 -2.68 -2.14 -2.89
C MET A 89 -3.12 -2.69 -4.24
N ASN A 90 -2.74 -3.93 -4.56
CA ASN A 90 -3.29 -4.63 -5.71
C ASN A 90 -4.72 -5.08 -5.38
N LEU A 91 -5.69 -4.71 -6.21
CA LEU A 91 -7.09 -5.11 -6.06
C LEU A 91 -7.45 -6.10 -7.17
N PHE A 92 -8.00 -7.23 -6.78
CA PHE A 92 -8.40 -8.31 -7.67
C PHE A 92 -9.89 -8.56 -7.53
N ASP A 93 -10.61 -8.45 -8.63
CA ASP A 93 -12.00 -8.83 -8.72
C ASP A 93 -12.12 -10.36 -8.63
N LEU A 94 -12.90 -10.85 -7.68
CA LEU A 94 -13.05 -12.28 -7.39
C LEU A 94 -13.85 -13.05 -8.47
N GLU A 95 -14.35 -12.38 -9.48
CA GLU A 95 -14.85 -13.05 -10.70
C GLU A 95 -13.72 -13.60 -11.58
N THR A 96 -12.49 -13.07 -11.46
CA THR A 96 -11.34 -13.50 -12.26
C THR A 96 -10.71 -14.79 -11.74
N VAL A 97 -10.09 -15.55 -12.64
CA VAL A 97 -9.41 -16.82 -12.29
C VAL A 97 -8.24 -16.57 -11.34
N THR A 98 -7.41 -15.57 -11.66
CA THR A 98 -6.26 -15.20 -10.83
C THR A 98 -6.66 -14.82 -9.41
N ALA A 99 -7.71 -14.02 -9.25
CA ALA A 99 -8.22 -13.63 -7.93
C ALA A 99 -8.73 -14.85 -7.13
N GLN A 100 -9.43 -15.78 -7.77
CA GLN A 100 -9.91 -17.01 -7.13
C GLN A 100 -8.76 -17.91 -6.67
N GLU A 101 -7.68 -17.98 -7.44
CA GLU A 101 -6.47 -18.72 -7.04
C GLU A 101 -5.75 -18.04 -5.86
N PHE A 102 -5.60 -16.71 -5.89
CA PHE A 102 -5.07 -15.97 -4.73
C PHE A 102 -5.96 -16.11 -3.50
N ALA A 103 -7.28 -16.09 -3.67
CA ALA A 103 -8.23 -16.29 -2.57
C ALA A 103 -8.05 -17.65 -1.90
N LYS A 104 -7.78 -18.72 -2.67
CA LYS A 104 -7.47 -20.04 -2.12
C LYS A 104 -6.15 -20.08 -1.34
N LEU A 105 -5.16 -19.28 -1.75
CA LEU A 105 -3.87 -19.14 -1.06
C LEU A 105 -3.98 -18.26 0.17
N ALA A 106 -4.76 -17.18 0.09
CA ALA A 106 -5.01 -16.23 1.17
C ALA A 106 -5.92 -16.78 2.28
N GLY A 107 -6.52 -17.95 2.09
CA GLY A 107 -7.34 -18.63 3.10
C GLY A 107 -8.84 -18.48 2.87
N LYS A 108 -9.62 -18.44 3.97
CA LYS A 108 -11.08 -18.46 3.87
C LYS A 108 -11.61 -17.10 3.38
N LYS A 109 -12.17 -17.10 2.16
CA LYS A 109 -12.91 -15.95 1.64
C LYS A 109 -14.18 -15.71 2.47
N PRO A 110 -14.43 -14.46 2.97
CA PRO A 110 -15.75 -14.08 3.50
C PRO A 110 -16.84 -14.22 2.41
N GLY A 111 -18.05 -14.63 2.80
CA GLY A 111 -19.13 -14.92 1.84
C GLY A 111 -19.53 -13.71 0.97
N GLU A 112 -19.43 -12.51 1.54
CA GLU A 112 -19.82 -11.25 0.91
C GLU A 112 -18.67 -10.56 0.15
N ALA A 113 -17.45 -11.17 0.15
CA ALA A 113 -16.31 -10.55 -0.51
C ALA A 113 -16.44 -10.62 -2.03
N GLU A 114 -16.22 -9.49 -2.69
CA GLU A 114 -16.15 -9.34 -4.14
C GLU A 114 -14.75 -8.94 -4.64
N THR A 115 -13.97 -8.29 -3.79
CA THR A 115 -12.60 -7.88 -4.12
C THR A 115 -11.62 -8.39 -3.08
N LEU A 116 -10.48 -8.91 -3.56
CA LEU A 116 -9.31 -9.25 -2.76
C LEU A 116 -8.25 -8.18 -2.92
N GLY A 117 -7.82 -7.58 -1.81
CA GLY A 117 -6.71 -6.63 -1.75
C GLY A 117 -5.43 -7.29 -1.24
N LEU A 118 -4.32 -7.07 -1.94
CA LEU A 118 -2.99 -7.56 -1.57
C LEU A 118 -1.95 -6.46 -1.71
N ARG A 119 -1.24 -6.13 -0.62
CA ARG A 119 -0.12 -5.19 -0.68
C ARG A 119 1.03 -5.76 -1.51
N PRO A 120 1.87 -4.91 -2.14
CA PRO A 120 3.02 -5.36 -2.94
C PRO A 120 3.98 -6.30 -2.20
N GLU A 121 4.12 -6.16 -0.90
CA GLU A 121 4.94 -7.00 -0.04
C GLU A 121 4.23 -8.27 0.48
N ALA A 122 2.95 -8.44 0.19
CA ALA A 122 2.20 -9.64 0.56
C ALA A 122 2.56 -10.86 -0.29
N PHE A 123 3.18 -10.63 -1.43
CA PHE A 123 3.60 -11.70 -2.33
C PHE A 123 4.95 -12.29 -1.95
N GLU A 124 5.09 -13.59 -2.15
CA GLU A 124 6.35 -14.33 -1.97
C GLU A 124 6.64 -15.20 -3.19
N VAL A 125 7.92 -15.22 -3.62
CA VAL A 125 8.36 -16.15 -4.65
C VAL A 125 8.55 -17.54 -4.04
N VAL A 126 7.98 -18.54 -4.67
CA VAL A 126 8.08 -19.93 -4.23
C VAL A 126 8.60 -20.82 -5.36
N THR A 127 9.21 -21.95 -4.99
CA THR A 127 9.82 -22.90 -5.93
C THR A 127 9.34 -24.32 -5.69
N GLY A 128 9.58 -25.18 -6.66
CA GLY A 128 9.35 -26.61 -6.54
C GLY A 128 7.86 -26.96 -6.34
N ARG A 129 7.56 -27.77 -5.31
CA ARG A 129 6.21 -28.29 -5.03
C ARG A 129 5.34 -27.32 -4.19
N ALA A 130 5.84 -26.16 -3.81
CA ALA A 130 5.04 -25.19 -3.05
C ALA A 130 3.82 -24.76 -3.88
N LYS A 131 2.70 -24.51 -3.18
CA LYS A 131 1.50 -23.95 -3.82
C LYS A 131 1.75 -22.51 -4.25
N GLY A 132 1.28 -22.12 -5.40
CA GLY A 132 1.44 -20.75 -5.91
C GLY A 132 0.93 -20.65 -7.34
N ILE A 133 0.88 -19.42 -7.83
CA ILE A 133 0.38 -19.04 -9.16
C ILE A 133 1.57 -18.65 -10.03
N ILE A 134 1.53 -19.03 -11.29
CA ILE A 134 2.53 -18.62 -12.28
C ILE A 134 2.24 -17.20 -12.72
N ALA A 135 3.25 -16.36 -12.68
CA ALA A 135 3.21 -14.97 -13.13
C ALA A 135 4.36 -14.70 -14.11
N GLN A 136 4.06 -13.94 -15.17
CA GLN A 136 5.07 -13.39 -16.08
C GLN A 136 5.60 -12.07 -15.53
N VAL A 137 6.91 -11.92 -15.48
CA VAL A 137 7.56 -10.67 -15.07
C VAL A 137 7.67 -9.77 -16.29
N GLY A 138 6.81 -8.74 -16.38
CA GLY A 138 6.80 -7.79 -17.49
C GLY A 138 7.93 -6.75 -17.34
N MET A 139 7.91 -5.96 -16.28
CA MET A 139 8.90 -4.90 -16.02
C MET A 139 9.51 -5.07 -14.63
N ARG A 140 10.76 -4.64 -14.50
CA ARG A 140 11.51 -4.60 -13.23
C ARG A 140 12.03 -3.19 -13.01
N GLU A 141 11.60 -2.58 -11.94
CA GLU A 141 12.08 -1.26 -11.51
C GLU A 141 13.02 -1.42 -10.31
N VAL A 142 14.31 -1.25 -10.53
CA VAL A 142 15.31 -1.37 -9.46
C VAL A 142 15.47 -0.02 -8.77
N LEU A 143 15.04 0.07 -7.51
CA LEU A 143 15.02 1.29 -6.69
C LEU A 143 16.11 1.28 -5.60
N GLY A 144 17.25 0.67 -5.87
CA GLY A 144 18.35 0.53 -4.91
C GLY A 144 18.19 -0.72 -4.04
N SER A 145 17.71 -0.59 -2.80
CA SER A 145 17.50 -1.72 -1.90
C SER A 145 16.29 -2.58 -2.24
N GLU A 146 15.34 -2.04 -2.99
CA GLU A 146 14.09 -2.68 -3.39
C GLU A 146 13.95 -2.75 -4.91
N THR A 147 13.22 -3.75 -5.37
CA THR A 147 12.82 -3.89 -6.77
C THR A 147 11.31 -4.11 -6.84
N MET A 148 10.64 -3.33 -7.68
CA MET A 148 9.25 -3.55 -8.04
C MET A 148 9.19 -4.45 -9.28
N LEU A 149 8.40 -5.53 -9.18
CA LEU A 149 8.09 -6.40 -10.29
C LEU A 149 6.66 -6.16 -10.74
N HIS A 150 6.48 -5.83 -12.01
CA HIS A 150 5.17 -5.78 -12.63
C HIS A 150 4.85 -7.15 -13.21
N LEU A 151 3.86 -7.80 -12.65
CA LEU A 151 3.47 -9.17 -12.94
C LEU A 151 2.23 -9.18 -13.82
N GLY A 152 2.21 -10.06 -14.81
CA GLY A 152 1.06 -10.37 -15.64
C GLY A 152 0.60 -11.81 -15.42
N PHE A 153 -0.71 -12.05 -15.46
CA PHE A 153 -1.33 -13.35 -15.30
C PHE A 153 -2.05 -13.78 -16.59
N ALA A 154 -2.34 -15.08 -16.68
CA ALA A 154 -2.90 -15.70 -17.90
C ALA A 154 -4.30 -15.16 -18.29
N ASP A 155 -5.07 -14.64 -17.34
CA ASP A 155 -6.39 -14.05 -17.54
C ASP A 155 -6.34 -12.53 -17.80
N GLY A 156 -5.13 -11.96 -18.00
CA GLY A 156 -4.93 -10.54 -18.27
C GLY A 156 -4.88 -9.64 -17.02
N GLN A 157 -5.04 -10.21 -15.82
CA GLN A 157 -4.83 -9.49 -14.58
C GLN A 157 -3.36 -9.12 -14.40
N SER A 158 -3.09 -8.11 -13.60
CA SER A 158 -1.74 -7.66 -13.28
C SER A 158 -1.57 -7.36 -11.80
N ALA A 159 -0.34 -7.39 -11.33
CA ALA A 159 0.01 -7.00 -9.96
C ALA A 159 1.39 -6.34 -9.91
N THR A 160 1.59 -5.52 -8.89
CA THR A 160 2.92 -5.04 -8.51
C THR A 160 3.37 -5.76 -7.25
N MET A 161 4.53 -6.39 -7.32
CA MET A 161 5.17 -7.08 -6.20
C MET A 161 6.44 -6.34 -5.78
N ARG A 162 6.67 -6.22 -4.48
CA ARG A 162 7.87 -5.62 -3.91
C ARG A 162 8.79 -6.71 -3.37
N LEU A 163 10.07 -6.66 -3.76
CA LEU A 163 11.12 -7.56 -3.29
C LEU A 163 12.38 -6.79 -2.93
N SER A 164 13.26 -7.40 -2.12
CA SER A 164 14.63 -6.90 -2.00
C SER A 164 15.37 -7.05 -3.33
N SER A 165 16.18 -6.06 -3.71
CA SER A 165 16.92 -6.09 -5.00
C SER A 165 17.87 -7.27 -5.10
N GLN A 166 18.46 -7.71 -3.99
CA GLN A 166 19.34 -8.88 -3.96
C GLN A 166 18.60 -10.15 -4.40
N PHE A 167 17.35 -10.32 -4.01
CA PHE A 167 16.54 -11.47 -4.39
C PHE A 167 16.03 -11.36 -5.84
N ALA A 168 15.59 -10.17 -6.24
CA ALA A 168 15.03 -9.91 -7.56
C ALA A 168 16.02 -10.14 -8.71
N SER A 169 17.32 -9.95 -8.48
CA SER A 169 18.37 -10.17 -9.48
C SER A 169 18.52 -11.63 -9.93
N GLN A 170 18.00 -12.57 -9.16
CA GLN A 170 18.06 -14.02 -9.42
C GLN A 170 16.82 -14.58 -10.10
N LEU A 171 15.80 -13.76 -10.35
CA LEU A 171 14.52 -14.21 -10.89
C LEU A 171 14.52 -14.32 -12.42
N PHE A 172 13.80 -15.30 -12.91
CA PHE A 172 13.50 -15.51 -14.33
C PHE A 172 12.33 -14.62 -14.79
N ASP A 173 12.03 -14.64 -16.10
CA ASP A 173 10.91 -13.90 -16.67
C ASP A 173 9.55 -14.55 -16.32
N GLU A 174 9.55 -15.80 -15.88
CA GLU A 174 8.42 -16.48 -15.30
C GLU A 174 8.74 -16.91 -13.87
N ILE A 175 7.88 -16.57 -12.93
CA ILE A 175 8.02 -16.90 -11.52
C ILE A 175 6.75 -17.52 -10.97
N LYS A 176 6.90 -18.31 -9.92
CA LYS A 176 5.78 -18.83 -9.15
C LYS A 176 5.67 -18.07 -7.85
N ILE A 177 4.50 -17.50 -7.58
CA ILE A 177 4.27 -16.68 -6.39
C ILE A 177 3.15 -17.24 -5.53
N THR A 178 3.24 -16.98 -4.24
CA THR A 178 2.18 -17.19 -3.25
C THR A 178 1.90 -15.89 -2.51
N VAL A 179 0.92 -15.92 -1.60
CA VAL A 179 0.55 -14.75 -0.78
C VAL A 179 0.57 -15.13 0.69
N ARG A 180 0.81 -14.14 1.56
CA ARG A 180 0.68 -14.30 3.00
C ARG A 180 -0.77 -14.10 3.42
N PRO A 181 -1.44 -15.11 3.98
CA PRO A 181 -2.87 -15.05 4.33
C PRO A 181 -3.24 -13.88 5.26
N GLU A 182 -2.36 -13.57 6.20
CA GLU A 182 -2.56 -12.50 7.18
C GLU A 182 -2.60 -11.10 6.58
N ASN A 183 -2.09 -10.94 5.36
CA ASN A 183 -2.02 -9.65 4.65
C ASN A 183 -3.14 -9.48 3.61
N ALA A 184 -4.12 -10.38 3.59
CA ALA A 184 -5.25 -10.28 2.69
C ALA A 184 -6.32 -9.35 3.25
N CYS A 185 -6.73 -8.36 2.46
CA CYS A 185 -7.87 -7.50 2.71
C CYS A 185 -9.04 -7.96 1.84
N TRP A 186 -10.23 -8.04 2.42
CA TRP A 186 -11.43 -8.45 1.69
C TRP A 186 -12.42 -7.29 1.66
N PHE A 187 -12.96 -6.98 0.49
CA PHE A 187 -13.91 -5.90 0.32
C PHE A 187 -15.21 -6.43 -0.27
N ASP A 188 -16.33 -5.88 0.21
CA ASP A 188 -17.68 -6.16 -0.28
C ASP A 188 -17.99 -5.46 -1.63
N GLU A 189 -19.21 -5.59 -2.11
CA GLU A 189 -19.72 -4.93 -3.32
C GLU A 189 -19.63 -3.41 -3.28
N ASN A 190 -19.76 -2.81 -2.10
CA ASN A 190 -19.67 -1.36 -1.88
C ASN A 190 -18.22 -0.88 -1.74
N GLY A 191 -17.27 -1.81 -1.74
CA GLY A 191 -15.85 -1.53 -1.53
C GLY A 191 -15.48 -1.33 -0.07
N ALA A 192 -16.31 -1.71 0.88
CA ALA A 192 -16.01 -1.66 2.31
C ALA A 192 -15.21 -2.88 2.76
N LEU A 193 -14.26 -2.70 3.67
CA LEU A 193 -13.48 -3.79 4.28
C LEU A 193 -14.39 -4.65 5.18
N ILE A 194 -14.28 -5.98 5.05
CA ILE A 194 -15.04 -6.98 5.81
C ILE A 194 -14.15 -8.01 6.51
#